data_807f507d79a17007a9ff3909c3caab28
#
_entry.id   807f507d79a17007a9ff3909c3caab28
#
_cell.length_a   1.000
_cell.length_b   1.000
_cell.length_c   1.000
_cell.angle_alpha   90.00
_cell.angle_beta   90.00
_cell.angle_gamma   90.00
#
_symmetry.space_group_name_H-M   'P 1'
#
loop_
_entity.id
_entity.type
_entity.pdbx_description
1 polymer ?
#
loop_
_entity_poly.entity_id
_entity_poly.type
_entity_poly.pdbx_seq_one_letter_code
_entity_poly.pdbx_strand_id
1 'polypeptide(L)'
;ANDGASSTALVLELMRILKKTPTAGWPTVRFAFFDGEEAYEQYSNRDGLHGSKRMARQLQESGRHRECQAMILLDMVGDKDLTVTISPSDNRELRTKLFNIAEQQGTRKHFGYFMKGSILDDHIPFSRIGIPALDIIDFEYGPNNSYWHTDQDTIDKLSPDSLMIVGNAVI
;
A
#
# COMPACT_ATOMS: atom_id res chain seq x y z
N ALA A 1 11.56 -3.86 -9.75
CA ALA A 1 11.02 -2.64 -10.34
C ALA A 1 9.63 -2.33 -9.82
N ASN A 2 8.75 -3.34 -9.73
CA ASN A 2 7.44 -3.19 -9.13
C ASN A 2 7.56 -3.16 -7.61
N ASP A 3 8.27 -4.12 -7.07
CA ASP A 3 8.56 -4.34 -5.67
C ASP A 3 9.85 -3.59 -5.28
N GLY A 4 9.78 -2.56 -4.52
CA GLY A 4 8.89 -1.52 -4.01
C GLY A 4 9.15 -0.19 -4.70
N ALA A 5 9.75 -0.20 -5.96
CA ALA A 5 10.07 1.07 -6.63
C ALA A 5 8.81 1.72 -7.22
N SER A 6 7.82 0.94 -7.68
CA SER A 6 6.56 1.46 -8.21
C SER A 6 5.79 2.26 -7.16
N SER A 7 5.63 1.70 -5.97
CA SER A 7 4.98 2.36 -4.83
C SER A 7 5.76 3.59 -4.36
N THR A 8 7.08 3.51 -4.29
CA THR A 8 7.94 4.65 -3.97
C THR A 8 7.74 5.80 -4.97
N ALA A 9 7.73 5.51 -6.27
CA ALA A 9 7.50 6.51 -7.31
C ALA A 9 6.11 7.15 -7.19
N LEU A 10 5.08 6.33 -6.93
CA LEU A 10 3.72 6.84 -6.73
C LEU A 10 3.62 7.75 -5.50
N VAL A 11 4.21 7.36 -4.37
CA VAL A 11 4.21 8.19 -3.15
C VAL A 11 4.90 9.53 -3.40
N LEU A 12 6.02 9.57 -4.13
CA LEU A 12 6.70 10.82 -4.50
C LEU A 12 5.80 11.71 -5.37
N GLU A 13 5.05 11.14 -6.31
CA GLU A 13 4.11 11.88 -7.15
C GLU A 13 2.92 12.41 -6.32
N LEU A 14 2.36 11.62 -5.42
CA LEU A 14 1.33 12.06 -4.48
C LEU A 14 1.80 13.24 -3.61
N MET A 15 3.04 13.19 -3.10
CA MET A 15 3.65 14.31 -2.38
C MET A 15 3.70 15.57 -3.25
N ARG A 16 4.10 15.43 -4.52
CA ARG A 16 4.19 16.54 -5.47
C ARG A 16 2.82 17.17 -5.75
N ILE A 17 1.79 16.36 -5.91
CA ILE A 17 0.42 16.79 -6.16
C ILE A 17 -0.14 17.50 -4.93
N LEU A 18 -0.09 16.85 -3.77
CA LEU A 18 -0.68 17.38 -2.53
C LEU A 18 0.01 18.67 -2.05
N LYS A 19 1.32 18.83 -2.32
CA LYS A 19 2.01 20.09 -2.05
C LYS A 19 1.41 21.28 -2.82
N LYS A 20 0.81 21.04 -3.98
CA LYS A 20 0.23 22.08 -4.85
C LYS A 20 -1.29 22.22 -4.67
N THR A 21 -1.91 21.27 -3.99
CA THR A 21 -3.36 21.26 -3.79
C THR A 21 -3.72 22.02 -2.51
N PRO A 22 -4.69 22.93 -2.54
CA PRO A 22 -5.19 23.57 -1.31
C PRO A 22 -5.78 22.51 -0.37
N THR A 23 -5.19 22.36 0.81
CA THR A 23 -5.57 21.33 1.80
C THR A 23 -6.20 21.93 3.06
N ALA A 24 -6.73 23.14 2.99
CA ALA A 24 -7.40 23.78 4.13
C ALA A 24 -8.55 22.90 4.63
N GLY A 25 -8.48 22.50 5.90
CA GLY A 25 -9.48 21.61 6.51
C GLY A 25 -9.21 20.10 6.31
N TRP A 26 -8.17 19.73 5.59
CA TRP A 26 -7.76 18.33 5.46
C TRP A 26 -6.97 17.86 6.68
N PRO A 27 -6.98 16.58 6.99
CA PRO A 27 -6.08 16.01 7.99
C PRO A 27 -4.63 16.17 7.55
N THR A 28 -3.70 16.15 8.49
CA THR A 28 -2.28 16.09 8.18
C THR A 28 -1.95 14.77 7.52
N VAL A 29 -1.36 14.84 6.32
CA VAL A 29 -0.85 13.65 5.61
C VAL A 29 0.61 13.48 5.92
N ARG A 30 1.00 12.28 6.35
CA ARG A 30 2.39 11.88 6.53
C ARG A 30 2.75 10.86 5.47
N PHE A 31 3.77 11.13 4.70
CA PHE A 31 4.38 10.18 3.80
C PHE A 31 5.51 9.45 4.52
N ALA A 32 5.54 8.14 4.43
CA ALA A 32 6.56 7.30 5.04
C ALA A 32 7.11 6.32 3.99
N PHE A 33 8.42 6.16 4.01
CA PHE A 33 9.14 5.14 3.25
C PHE A 33 9.78 4.22 4.28
N PHE A 34 9.40 2.95 4.25
CA PHE A 34 9.91 1.98 5.21
C PHE A 34 11.16 1.30 4.69
N ASP A 35 12.10 1.04 5.59
CA ASP A 35 13.27 0.23 5.35
C ASP A 35 13.10 -1.16 5.98
N GLY A 36 13.80 -2.15 5.46
CA GLY A 36 13.81 -3.51 6.00
C GLY A 36 12.42 -4.13 6.08
N GLU A 37 11.61 -3.96 5.03
CA GLU A 37 10.34 -4.65 4.87
C GLU A 37 10.61 -6.13 4.70
N GLU A 38 11.53 -6.50 3.81
CA GLU A 38 11.94 -7.85 3.51
C GLU A 38 12.60 -8.57 4.69
N ALA A 39 12.38 -9.88 4.79
CA ALA A 39 13.05 -10.72 5.74
C ALA A 39 14.46 -11.10 5.29
N TYR A 40 15.42 -11.18 6.20
CA TYR A 40 16.77 -11.69 5.89
C TYR A 40 16.78 -13.20 5.63
N GLU A 41 16.01 -13.96 6.42
CA GLU A 41 15.92 -15.42 6.32
C GLU A 41 14.49 -15.87 6.07
N GLN A 42 13.58 -15.50 6.98
CA GLN A 42 12.17 -15.87 6.90
C GLN A 42 11.31 -14.89 7.68
N TYR A 43 10.22 -14.45 7.08
CA TYR A 43 9.24 -13.59 7.73
C TYR A 43 8.79 -14.14 9.08
N SER A 44 8.94 -13.31 10.12
CA SER A 44 8.58 -13.64 11.48
C SER A 44 8.31 -12.37 12.29
N ASN A 45 7.96 -12.53 13.57
CA ASN A 45 7.88 -11.39 14.48
C ASN A 45 9.23 -10.67 14.69
N ARG A 46 10.36 -11.29 14.33
CA ARG A 46 11.72 -10.77 14.53
C ARG A 46 12.43 -10.40 13.24
N ASP A 47 11.95 -10.88 12.11
CA ASP A 47 12.57 -10.70 10.80
C ASP A 47 11.54 -10.20 9.78
N GLY A 48 11.87 -9.14 9.06
CA GLY A 48 10.97 -8.39 8.18
C GLY A 48 10.16 -7.28 8.89
N LEU A 49 9.61 -6.36 8.12
CA LEU A 49 8.77 -5.22 8.53
C LEU A 49 9.46 -4.34 9.61
N HIS A 50 10.78 -4.14 9.52
CA HIS A 50 11.54 -3.47 10.57
C HIS A 50 11.17 -1.99 10.71
N GLY A 51 11.05 -1.26 9.60
CA GLY A 51 10.71 0.15 9.57
C GLY A 51 9.31 0.43 10.09
N SER A 52 8.31 -0.28 9.60
CA SER A 52 6.91 -0.13 10.01
C SER A 52 6.69 -0.54 11.47
N LYS A 53 7.28 -1.65 11.92
CA LYS A 53 7.26 -2.07 13.34
C LYS A 53 7.83 -0.98 14.26
N ARG A 54 8.95 -0.37 13.87
CA ARG A 54 9.56 0.72 14.63
C ARG A 54 8.64 1.93 14.69
N MET A 55 8.10 2.37 13.55
CA MET A 55 7.22 3.54 13.50
C MET A 55 5.93 3.30 14.29
N ALA A 56 5.29 2.15 14.13
CA ALA A 56 4.09 1.79 14.89
C ALA A 56 4.35 1.81 16.40
N ARG A 57 5.46 1.24 16.87
CA ARG A 57 5.87 1.28 18.28
C ARG A 57 6.02 2.71 18.79
N GLN A 58 6.73 3.59 18.05
CA GLN A 58 6.91 4.99 18.43
C GLN A 58 5.58 5.74 18.52
N LEU A 59 4.65 5.49 17.60
CA LEU A 59 3.31 6.07 17.65
C LEU A 59 2.54 5.58 18.89
N GLN A 60 2.65 4.31 19.20
CA GLN A 60 1.98 3.72 20.38
C GLN A 60 2.56 4.26 21.70
N GLU A 61 3.90 4.27 21.85
CA GLU A 61 4.59 4.77 23.04
C GLU A 61 4.33 6.25 23.32
N SER A 62 4.24 7.06 22.26
CA SER A 62 3.89 8.49 22.36
C SER A 62 2.40 8.79 22.49
N GLY A 63 1.54 7.77 22.40
CA GLY A 63 0.08 7.94 22.39
C GLY A 63 -0.51 8.50 21.09
N ARG A 64 0.33 8.88 20.12
CA ARG A 64 -0.07 9.53 18.87
C ARG A 64 -0.79 8.62 17.88
N HIS A 65 -0.76 7.30 18.09
CA HIS A 65 -1.55 6.35 17.30
C HIS A 65 -3.06 6.68 17.31
N ARG A 66 -3.56 7.32 18.40
CA ARG A 66 -4.97 7.72 18.54
C ARG A 66 -5.36 8.91 17.66
N GLU A 67 -4.38 9.66 17.18
CA GLU A 67 -4.57 10.80 16.26
C GLU A 67 -4.58 10.32 14.80
N CYS A 68 -4.11 9.11 14.52
CA CYS A 68 -4.03 8.57 13.17
C CYS A 68 -5.41 8.08 12.72
N GLN A 69 -5.95 8.70 11.69
CA GLN A 69 -7.26 8.34 11.14
C GLN A 69 -7.18 7.09 10.24
N ALA A 70 -6.09 6.93 9.50
CA ALA A 70 -5.85 5.81 8.62
C ALA A 70 -4.35 5.64 8.32
N MET A 71 -3.98 4.43 7.95
CA MET A 71 -2.72 4.08 7.29
C MET A 71 -3.06 3.38 5.97
N ILE A 72 -2.55 3.92 4.87
CA ILE A 72 -2.69 3.33 3.54
C ILE A 72 -1.30 2.91 3.09
N LEU A 73 -1.13 1.62 2.87
CA LEU A 73 0.07 1.06 2.26
C LEU A 73 -0.14 0.98 0.76
N LEU A 74 0.91 1.28 0.02
CA LEU A 74 1.00 1.06 -1.42
C LEU A 74 2.18 0.13 -1.66
N ASP A 75 1.93 -1.01 -2.26
CA ASP A 75 2.96 -1.94 -2.64
C ASP A 75 2.68 -2.58 -4.00
N MET A 76 3.73 -2.76 -4.82
CA MET A 76 3.67 -3.43 -6.12
C MET A 76 2.55 -2.92 -7.05
N VAL A 77 2.33 -1.60 -7.13
CA VAL A 77 1.16 -0.98 -7.78
C VAL A 77 1.39 -0.59 -9.25
N GLY A 78 2.46 -1.09 -9.86
CA GLY A 78 2.87 -0.67 -11.19
C GLY A 78 2.62 -1.67 -12.32
N ASP A 79 2.15 -2.90 -12.06
CA ASP A 79 1.97 -3.92 -13.09
C ASP A 79 1.10 -3.43 -14.25
N LYS A 80 1.51 -3.74 -15.49
CA LYS A 80 0.72 -3.45 -16.70
C LYS A 80 -0.66 -4.10 -16.67
N ASP A 81 -0.74 -5.30 -16.11
CA ASP A 81 -1.98 -6.06 -15.97
C ASP A 81 -2.59 -5.89 -14.58
N LEU A 82 -2.55 -4.65 -14.06
CA LEU A 82 -2.93 -4.26 -12.71
C LEU A 82 -4.14 -5.02 -12.16
N THR A 83 -3.90 -5.79 -11.10
CA THR A 83 -4.91 -6.52 -10.34
C THR A 83 -4.69 -6.29 -8.85
N VAL A 84 -5.11 -5.13 -8.35
CA VAL A 84 -5.01 -4.84 -6.91
C VAL A 84 -5.82 -5.85 -6.11
N THR A 85 -5.16 -6.50 -5.16
CA THR A 85 -5.71 -7.58 -4.33
C THR A 85 -5.79 -7.14 -2.87
N ILE A 86 -6.98 -6.74 -2.43
CA ILE A 86 -7.22 -6.25 -1.06
C ILE A 86 -7.51 -7.42 -0.13
N SER A 87 -6.84 -7.47 1.02
CA SER A 87 -7.13 -8.51 2.03
C SER A 87 -8.53 -8.31 2.63
N PRO A 88 -9.36 -9.38 2.72
CA PRO A 88 -10.64 -9.31 3.44
C PRO A 88 -10.49 -8.93 4.93
N SER A 89 -9.31 -9.11 5.52
CA SER A 89 -9.00 -8.75 6.91
C SER A 89 -8.68 -7.28 7.12
N ASP A 90 -8.41 -6.52 6.05
CA ASP A 90 -8.13 -5.09 6.13
C ASP A 90 -9.35 -4.29 6.61
N ASN A 91 -9.10 -3.06 7.04
CA ASN A 91 -10.15 -2.21 7.58
C ASN A 91 -11.33 -2.09 6.60
N ARG A 92 -12.52 -2.51 7.06
CA ARG A 92 -13.73 -2.58 6.23
C ARG A 92 -14.14 -1.22 5.65
N GLU A 93 -14.02 -0.16 6.45
CA GLU A 93 -14.43 1.18 6.03
C GLU A 93 -13.52 1.71 4.92
N LEU A 94 -12.20 1.60 5.11
CA LEU A 94 -11.21 2.02 4.11
C LEU A 94 -11.38 1.24 2.81
N ARG A 95 -11.55 -0.06 2.91
CA ARG A 95 -11.79 -0.96 1.76
C ARG A 95 -13.06 -0.57 1.01
N THR A 96 -14.16 -0.28 1.72
CA THR A 96 -15.41 0.15 1.11
C THR A 96 -15.24 1.50 0.40
N LYS A 97 -14.53 2.45 1.02
CA LYS A 97 -14.21 3.75 0.41
C LYS A 97 -13.42 3.57 -0.88
N LEU A 98 -12.35 2.77 -0.85
CA LEU A 98 -11.53 2.47 -2.03
C LEU A 98 -12.38 1.93 -3.19
N PHE A 99 -13.19 0.91 -2.93
CA PHE A 99 -14.02 0.32 -3.97
C PHE A 99 -15.07 1.28 -4.54
N ASN A 100 -15.68 2.12 -3.69
CA ASN A 100 -16.63 3.14 -4.15
C ASN A 100 -15.95 4.20 -5.02
N ILE A 101 -14.74 4.64 -4.67
CA ILE A 101 -13.95 5.57 -5.48
C ILE A 101 -13.60 4.93 -6.82
N ALA A 102 -13.11 3.70 -6.81
CA ALA A 102 -12.77 2.97 -8.03
C ALA A 102 -13.99 2.78 -8.95
N GLU A 103 -15.18 2.53 -8.39
CA GLU A 103 -16.44 2.46 -9.14
C GLU A 103 -16.78 3.81 -9.78
N GLN A 104 -16.72 4.90 -9.03
CA GLN A 104 -16.99 6.27 -9.52
C GLN A 104 -16.03 6.68 -10.64
N GLN A 105 -14.80 6.18 -10.61
CA GLN A 105 -13.76 6.45 -11.62
C GLN A 105 -13.81 5.48 -12.80
N GLY A 106 -14.69 4.47 -12.78
CA GLY A 106 -14.75 3.42 -13.82
C GLY A 106 -13.55 2.46 -13.81
N THR A 107 -12.80 2.42 -12.71
CA THR A 107 -11.58 1.59 -12.57
C THR A 107 -11.78 0.36 -11.68
N ARG A 108 -13.00 0.09 -11.21
CA ARG A 108 -13.36 -0.99 -10.27
C ARG A 108 -12.84 -2.37 -10.69
N LYS A 109 -12.74 -2.63 -11.99
CA LYS A 109 -12.24 -3.90 -12.54
C LYS A 109 -10.81 -4.23 -12.13
N HIS A 110 -10.01 -3.23 -11.76
CA HIS A 110 -8.62 -3.40 -11.33
C HIS A 110 -8.46 -3.68 -9.83
N PHE A 111 -9.57 -3.70 -9.06
CA PHE A 111 -9.54 -3.89 -7.62
C PHE A 111 -10.37 -5.12 -7.23
N GLY A 112 -9.73 -6.09 -6.63
CA GLY A 112 -10.34 -7.35 -6.20
C GLY A 112 -10.04 -7.68 -4.75
N TYR A 113 -10.38 -8.90 -4.35
CA TYR A 113 -10.04 -9.44 -3.04
C TYR A 113 -8.94 -10.50 -3.15
N PHE A 114 -8.00 -10.46 -2.23
CA PHE A 114 -7.04 -11.55 -2.06
C PHE A 114 -7.73 -12.73 -1.34
N MET A 115 -8.03 -13.77 -2.09
CA MET A 115 -8.79 -14.93 -1.58
C MET A 115 -7.91 -16.08 -1.08
N LYS A 116 -6.58 -15.94 -1.18
CA LYS A 116 -5.62 -17.01 -0.83
C LYS A 116 -5.16 -16.96 0.64
N GLY A 117 -5.70 -16.04 1.45
CA GLY A 117 -5.34 -15.88 2.86
C GLY A 117 -5.27 -14.43 3.32
N SER A 118 -4.35 -14.13 4.22
CA SER A 118 -4.00 -12.76 4.64
C SER A 118 -2.64 -12.38 4.06
N ILE A 119 -2.49 -11.12 3.70
CA ILE A 119 -1.20 -10.57 3.29
C ILE A 119 -0.49 -10.06 4.56
N LEU A 120 0.77 -10.42 4.73
CA LEU A 120 1.62 -9.90 5.79
C LEU A 120 2.52 -8.83 5.20
N ASP A 121 2.27 -7.58 5.59
CA ASP A 121 2.98 -6.44 5.05
C ASP A 121 3.01 -5.28 6.06
N ASP A 122 3.63 -4.16 5.71
CA ASP A 122 3.89 -2.97 6.55
C ASP A 122 2.61 -2.31 7.12
N HIS A 123 1.41 -2.62 6.63
CA HIS A 123 0.14 -2.19 7.22
C HIS A 123 -0.19 -2.92 8.55
N ILE A 124 0.31 -4.15 8.74
CA ILE A 124 -0.02 -5.00 9.90
C ILE A 124 0.45 -4.41 11.24
N PRO A 125 1.67 -3.87 11.38
CA PRO A 125 2.08 -3.22 12.63
C PRO A 125 1.15 -2.10 13.09
N PHE A 126 0.60 -1.33 12.15
CA PHE A 126 -0.33 -0.24 12.44
C PHE A 126 -1.72 -0.76 12.82
N SER A 127 -2.23 -1.74 12.10
CA SER A 127 -3.48 -2.41 12.42
C SER A 127 -3.45 -3.00 13.84
N ARG A 128 -2.34 -3.62 14.25
CA ARG A 128 -2.16 -4.21 15.59
C ARG A 128 -2.23 -3.19 16.74
N ILE A 129 -1.90 -1.93 16.50
CA ILE A 129 -2.01 -0.86 17.50
C ILE A 129 -3.31 -0.06 17.37
N GLY A 130 -4.28 -0.55 16.58
CA GLY A 130 -5.62 0.01 16.47
C GLY A 130 -5.76 1.15 15.46
N ILE A 131 -4.79 1.39 14.60
CA ILE A 131 -4.92 2.33 13.47
C ILE A 131 -5.65 1.60 12.34
N PRO A 132 -6.74 2.16 11.77
CA PRO A 132 -7.36 1.62 10.58
C PRO A 132 -6.33 1.54 9.45
N ALA A 133 -6.07 0.34 8.92
CA ALA A 133 -5.05 0.12 7.92
C ALA A 133 -5.62 -0.59 6.70
N LEU A 134 -5.09 -0.24 5.53
CA LEU A 134 -5.43 -0.82 4.25
C LEU A 134 -4.15 -1.04 3.45
N ASP A 135 -4.00 -2.22 2.89
CA ASP A 135 -2.95 -2.56 1.95
C ASP A 135 -3.50 -2.54 0.52
N ILE A 136 -2.90 -1.74 -0.33
CA ILE A 136 -3.19 -1.65 -1.76
C ILE A 136 -2.00 -2.26 -2.50
N ILE A 137 -2.11 -3.55 -2.75
CA ILE A 137 -1.04 -4.34 -3.35
C ILE A 137 -1.54 -5.11 -4.57
N ASP A 138 -0.74 -5.19 -5.61
CA ASP A 138 -0.92 -6.16 -6.68
C ASP A 138 -0.09 -7.42 -6.37
N PHE A 139 -0.73 -8.39 -5.72
CA PHE A 139 -0.09 -9.67 -5.37
C PHE A 139 -0.32 -10.76 -6.41
N GLU A 140 -0.58 -10.35 -7.66
CA GLU A 140 -0.73 -11.24 -8.83
C GLU A 140 0.20 -10.82 -9.98
N TYR A 141 1.44 -10.46 -9.64
CA TYR A 141 2.45 -9.88 -10.53
C TYR A 141 3.01 -10.91 -11.51
N GLY A 142 2.56 -10.79 -12.76
CA GLY A 142 2.87 -11.74 -13.84
C GLY A 142 2.13 -13.07 -13.74
N PRO A 143 2.26 -13.96 -14.72
CA PRO A 143 1.57 -15.26 -14.74
C PRO A 143 1.91 -16.10 -13.51
N ASN A 144 0.89 -16.42 -12.68
CA ASN A 144 1.07 -17.13 -11.40
C ASN A 144 2.07 -16.45 -10.44
N ASN A 145 2.11 -15.13 -10.42
CA ASN A 145 3.03 -14.33 -9.60
C ASN A 145 4.52 -14.58 -9.90
N SER A 146 4.86 -14.87 -11.15
CA SER A 146 6.20 -15.33 -11.56
C SER A 146 7.24 -14.21 -11.63
N TYR A 147 6.83 -12.96 -11.57
CA TYR A 147 7.76 -11.82 -11.58
C TYR A 147 8.20 -11.41 -10.19
N TRP A 148 7.37 -11.71 -9.17
CA TRP A 148 7.64 -11.37 -7.78
C TRP A 148 8.89 -12.07 -7.24
N HIS A 149 9.79 -11.31 -6.60
CA HIS A 149 11.07 -11.79 -6.04
C HIS A 149 11.98 -12.52 -7.04
N THR A 150 11.91 -12.12 -8.32
CA THR A 150 12.78 -12.68 -9.37
C THR A 150 13.45 -11.58 -10.19
N ASP A 151 14.43 -11.94 -11.01
CA ASP A 151 15.07 -11.06 -11.99
C ASP A 151 14.15 -10.64 -13.15
N GLN A 152 12.92 -11.16 -13.18
CA GLN A 152 11.86 -10.75 -14.10
C GLN A 152 11.15 -9.48 -13.64
N ASP A 153 11.34 -9.01 -12.41
CA ASP A 153 10.80 -7.72 -11.95
C ASP A 153 11.54 -6.55 -12.58
N THR A 154 11.17 -6.23 -13.79
CA THR A 154 11.82 -5.23 -14.66
C THR A 154 10.87 -4.13 -15.09
N ILE A 155 11.42 -2.95 -15.43
CA ILE A 155 10.65 -1.75 -15.77
C ILE A 155 9.70 -1.95 -16.95
N ASP A 156 9.98 -2.85 -17.86
CA ASP A 156 9.12 -3.16 -19.01
C ASP A 156 7.83 -3.89 -18.63
N LYS A 157 7.70 -4.37 -17.41
CA LYS A 157 6.47 -4.95 -16.84
C LYS A 157 5.53 -3.88 -16.28
N LEU A 158 6.00 -2.65 -16.11
CA LEU A 158 5.25 -1.58 -15.46
C LEU A 158 4.49 -0.71 -16.44
N SER A 159 3.43 -0.05 -15.96
CA SER A 159 2.63 0.90 -16.70
C SER A 159 2.38 2.18 -15.90
N PRO A 160 2.60 3.36 -16.48
CA PRO A 160 2.18 4.63 -15.89
C PRO A 160 0.67 4.70 -15.63
N ASP A 161 -0.14 4.03 -16.46
CA ASP A 161 -1.60 4.01 -16.31
C ASP A 161 -2.00 3.28 -15.02
N SER A 162 -1.29 2.23 -14.65
CA SER A 162 -1.51 1.50 -13.39
C SER A 162 -1.23 2.40 -12.19
N LEU A 163 -0.09 3.10 -12.19
CA LEU A 163 0.22 4.09 -11.16
C LEU A 163 -0.83 5.20 -11.08
N MET A 164 -1.33 5.67 -12.23
CA MET A 164 -2.38 6.69 -12.29
C MET A 164 -3.71 6.16 -11.72
N ILE A 165 -4.10 4.93 -12.03
CA ILE A 165 -5.32 4.30 -11.52
C ILE A 165 -5.27 4.23 -9.99
N VAL A 166 -4.17 3.71 -9.44
CA VAL A 166 -4.01 3.61 -7.98
C VAL A 166 -3.89 4.99 -7.33
N GLY A 167 -3.09 5.89 -7.91
CA GLY A 167 -2.92 7.25 -7.41
C GLY A 167 -4.23 8.02 -7.31
N ASN A 168 -5.08 7.95 -8.34
CA ASN A 168 -6.40 8.58 -8.32
C ASN A 168 -7.36 7.95 -7.31
N ALA A 169 -7.19 6.68 -6.98
CA ALA A 169 -8.04 6.00 -6.01
C ALA A 169 -7.71 6.34 -4.55
N VAL A 170 -6.53 6.92 -4.27
CA VAL A 170 -6.06 7.22 -2.90
C VAL A 170 -6.02 8.73 -2.57
N ILE A 171 -6.24 9.59 -3.56
CA ILE A 171 -6.42 11.04 -3.39
C ILE A 171 -7.89 11.36 -3.16
#